data_e3f8459ad0d80dbe4261d73558b77efa
#
_entry.id   e3f8459ad0d80dbe4261d73558b77efa
#
_cell.length_a   1.000
_cell.length_b   1.000
_cell.length_c   1.000
_cell.angle_alpha   90.00
_cell.angle_beta   90.00
_cell.angle_gamma   90.00
#
_symmetry.space_group_name_H-M   'P 1'
#
loop_
_entity.id
_entity.type
_entity.pdbx_description
1 polymer ?
#
loop_
_entity_poly.entity_id
_entity_poly.type
_entity_poly.pdbx_seq_one_letter_code
_entity_poly.pdbx_strand_id
1 'polypeptide(L)'
;MKLLISFLMIFQMICTNVEFYGKSYIVYDSLNQYVVEGRNIDYLQSVASISKIMTAIVVIENSRLDKKITVDETINKAYGSCVYIHIKDQITIQDLLYGLMLRSGNDCALMLAKSVGGSVERFVEMMNEKARDIGMKQTHFSNPSGLDEEDEGNLSTVKEMAILYRYCCQNPLFNQIVKTKEYKRLDGKGYWHNKNRLLKEYPYCVGGKTGYTKKAKRTLITRAIKKQVDLIIVTFNCGNDFEFHQKKYEECFKNYEKLVLFDKGVRNIKGNWYLFENDLLMSKEKDESVSYLIHNEEMFIEIKHILKKLN
;
A
#
# COMPACT_ATOMS: atom_id res chain seq x y z
N MET A 1 44.43 20.81 45.91
CA MET A 1 43.73 21.42 44.76
C MET A 1 43.59 20.31 43.69
N LYS A 2 42.46 19.59 43.70
CA LYS A 2 42.21 18.47 42.77
C LYS A 2 41.43 19.02 41.59
N LEU A 3 42.03 18.97 40.41
CA LEU A 3 41.35 19.28 39.13
C LEU A 3 40.38 18.16 38.80
N LEU A 4 39.09 18.45 38.80
CA LEU A 4 38.05 17.57 38.22
C LEU A 4 38.02 17.86 36.71
N ILE A 5 38.52 16.93 35.91
CA ILE A 5 38.35 16.93 34.46
C ILE A 5 37.00 16.27 34.19
N SER A 6 36.03 17.11 33.86
CA SER A 6 34.71 16.65 33.40
C SER A 6 34.81 16.20 31.95
N PHE A 7 34.74 14.89 31.72
CA PHE A 7 34.68 14.31 30.37
C PHE A 7 33.22 14.46 29.86
N LEU A 8 33.00 15.50 29.06
CA LEU A 8 31.75 15.64 28.32
C LEU A 8 31.78 14.66 27.15
N MET A 9 31.19 13.46 27.33
CA MET A 9 30.90 12.58 26.18
C MET A 9 29.79 13.23 25.34
N ILE A 10 30.20 13.86 24.27
CA ILE A 10 29.31 14.25 23.19
C ILE A 10 28.91 12.96 22.49
N PHE A 11 27.73 12.41 22.84
CA PHE A 11 27.08 11.40 22.05
C PHE A 11 26.60 12.06 20.75
N GLN A 12 27.46 12.08 19.74
CA GLN A 12 27.05 12.34 18.39
C GLN A 12 26.10 11.19 18.03
N MET A 13 24.79 11.45 18.11
CA MET A 13 23.78 10.61 17.46
C MET A 13 24.12 10.62 15.96
N ILE A 14 24.83 9.59 15.52
CA ILE A 14 24.99 9.29 14.10
C ILE A 14 23.57 8.97 13.62
N CYS A 15 22.89 9.93 13.01
CA CYS A 15 21.73 9.67 12.18
C CYS A 15 22.27 8.84 11.01
N THR A 16 22.23 7.52 11.15
CA THR A 16 22.55 6.63 10.04
C THR A 16 21.41 6.77 9.04
N ASN A 17 21.61 7.63 8.04
CA ASN A 17 20.71 7.69 6.89
C ASN A 17 20.56 6.26 6.36
N VAL A 18 19.31 5.81 6.25
CA VAL A 18 19.03 4.49 5.70
C VAL A 18 19.43 4.48 4.24
N GLU A 19 20.48 3.70 3.92
CA GLU A 19 20.94 3.60 2.55
C GLU A 19 19.89 2.85 1.69
N PHE A 20 19.50 3.45 0.57
CA PHE A 20 18.53 2.91 -0.36
C PHE A 20 19.24 2.21 -1.53
N TYR A 21 19.17 0.88 -1.55
CA TYR A 21 19.71 0.05 -2.63
C TYR A 21 18.62 -0.31 -3.64
N GLY A 22 18.02 0.68 -4.25
CA GLY A 22 16.92 0.49 -5.20
C GLY A 22 16.83 1.59 -6.25
N LYS A 23 15.82 1.48 -7.14
CA LYS A 23 15.61 2.45 -8.22
C LYS A 23 14.66 3.55 -7.82
N SER A 24 13.51 3.20 -7.24
CA SER A 24 12.46 4.13 -6.86
C SER A 24 11.89 3.79 -5.50
N TYR A 25 11.56 4.82 -4.73
CA TYR A 25 10.77 4.66 -3.51
C TYR A 25 9.91 5.88 -3.24
N ILE A 26 8.89 5.69 -2.41
CA ILE A 26 8.05 6.75 -1.85
C ILE A 26 7.71 6.42 -0.40
N VAL A 27 7.73 7.42 0.45
CA VAL A 27 7.04 7.46 1.74
C VAL A 27 5.84 8.37 1.57
N TYR A 28 4.65 7.82 1.77
CA TYR A 28 3.39 8.49 1.49
C TYR A 28 2.54 8.56 2.77
N ASP A 29 2.15 9.76 3.17
CA ASP A 29 1.20 9.96 4.26
C ASP A 29 -0.20 9.59 3.78
N SER A 30 -0.74 8.51 4.32
CA SER A 30 -2.05 7.97 3.94
C SER A 30 -3.20 8.87 4.38
N LEU A 31 -3.03 9.56 5.50
CA LEU A 31 -4.04 10.46 6.06
C LEU A 31 -4.14 11.76 5.25
N ASN A 32 -2.99 12.39 5.01
CA ASN A 32 -2.91 13.69 4.34
C ASN A 32 -2.79 13.60 2.82
N GLN A 33 -2.57 12.42 2.27
CA GLN A 33 -2.43 12.19 0.83
C GLN A 33 -1.28 13.00 0.19
N TYR A 34 -0.15 13.07 0.87
CA TYR A 34 1.02 13.75 0.31
C TYR A 34 2.28 12.88 0.38
N VAL A 35 3.26 13.28 -0.42
CA VAL A 35 4.58 12.65 -0.46
C VAL A 35 5.43 13.22 0.66
N VAL A 36 5.77 12.41 1.65
CA VAL A 36 6.70 12.77 2.73
C VAL A 36 8.11 12.85 2.19
N GLU A 37 8.51 11.82 1.46
CA GLU A 37 9.84 11.68 0.88
C GLU A 37 9.78 10.70 -0.29
N GLY A 38 10.70 10.81 -1.24
CA GLY A 38 10.78 9.84 -2.32
C GLY A 38 11.95 10.07 -3.27
N ARG A 39 12.20 9.04 -4.08
CA ARG A 39 13.20 9.05 -5.15
C ARG A 39 12.59 8.45 -6.41
N ASN A 40 12.68 9.16 -7.54
CA ASN A 40 12.14 8.71 -8.82
C ASN A 40 10.65 8.31 -8.72
N ILE A 41 9.84 9.13 -8.02
CA ILE A 41 8.45 8.76 -7.64
C ILE A 41 7.52 8.60 -8.84
N ASP A 42 7.77 9.29 -9.93
CA ASP A 42 7.00 9.25 -11.17
C ASP A 42 7.69 8.41 -12.27
N TYR A 43 8.74 7.63 -11.92
CA TYR A 43 9.43 6.78 -12.88
C TYR A 43 8.63 5.49 -13.14
N LEU A 44 8.22 5.31 -14.40
CA LEU A 44 7.42 4.16 -14.85
C LEU A 44 8.29 2.90 -14.98
N GLN A 45 7.85 1.77 -14.38
CA GLN A 45 8.54 0.49 -14.49
C GLN A 45 7.63 -0.69 -14.14
N SER A 46 8.10 -1.91 -14.43
CA SER A 46 7.41 -3.15 -14.06
C SER A 46 7.23 -3.24 -12.54
N VAL A 47 6.03 -3.64 -12.11
CA VAL A 47 5.63 -3.68 -10.69
C VAL A 47 5.54 -5.08 -10.11
N ALA A 48 5.67 -6.12 -10.93
CA ALA A 48 5.54 -7.50 -10.51
C ALA A 48 4.22 -7.76 -9.76
N SER A 49 4.24 -8.71 -8.81
CA SER A 49 3.04 -9.16 -8.09
C SER A 49 2.41 -8.15 -7.11
N ILE A 50 2.95 -6.93 -6.97
CA ILE A 50 2.19 -5.90 -6.24
C ILE A 50 0.97 -5.43 -7.05
N SER A 51 0.91 -5.71 -8.36
CA SER A 51 -0.30 -5.57 -9.21
C SER A 51 -1.52 -6.28 -8.63
N LYS A 52 -1.32 -7.38 -7.88
CA LYS A 52 -2.40 -8.15 -7.25
C LYS A 52 -3.23 -7.34 -6.25
N ILE A 53 -2.73 -6.18 -5.84
CA ILE A 53 -3.50 -5.20 -5.04
C ILE A 53 -4.69 -4.70 -5.86
N MET A 54 -4.47 -4.34 -7.14
CA MET A 54 -5.54 -3.95 -8.06
C MET A 54 -6.49 -5.11 -8.32
N THR A 55 -5.95 -6.30 -8.57
CA THR A 55 -6.77 -7.51 -8.73
C THR A 55 -7.66 -7.75 -7.52
N ALA A 56 -7.10 -7.65 -6.31
CA ALA A 56 -7.86 -7.87 -5.08
C ALA A 56 -9.00 -6.86 -4.91
N ILE A 57 -8.75 -5.56 -5.12
CA ILE A 57 -9.80 -4.55 -4.92
C ILE A 57 -10.89 -4.65 -5.96
N VAL A 58 -10.58 -4.89 -7.23
CA VAL A 58 -11.58 -5.09 -8.28
C VAL A 58 -12.47 -6.30 -7.95
N VAL A 59 -11.89 -7.40 -7.45
CA VAL A 59 -12.67 -8.58 -7.02
C VAL A 59 -13.55 -8.26 -5.81
N ILE A 60 -13.02 -7.59 -4.79
CA ILE A 60 -13.75 -7.25 -3.57
C ILE A 60 -14.97 -6.37 -3.88
N GLU A 61 -14.83 -5.44 -4.81
CA GLU A 61 -15.91 -4.51 -5.18
C GLU A 61 -16.95 -5.13 -6.11
N ASN A 62 -16.65 -6.24 -6.80
CA ASN A 62 -17.51 -6.81 -7.83
C ASN A 62 -17.96 -8.25 -7.55
N SER A 63 -17.65 -8.83 -6.40
CA SER A 63 -18.02 -10.21 -6.10
C SER A 63 -18.35 -10.46 -4.63
N ARG A 64 -19.23 -11.42 -4.38
CA ARG A 64 -19.50 -11.94 -3.03
C ARG A 64 -18.40 -12.92 -2.63
N LEU A 65 -17.94 -12.83 -1.39
CA LEU A 65 -16.83 -13.64 -0.88
C LEU A 65 -17.17 -15.12 -0.73
N ASP A 66 -18.42 -15.40 -0.35
CA ASP A 66 -18.94 -16.76 -0.14
C ASP A 66 -19.26 -17.49 -1.46
N LYS A 67 -19.22 -16.80 -2.60
CA LYS A 67 -19.42 -17.41 -3.92
C LYS A 67 -18.37 -18.50 -4.13
N LYS A 68 -18.84 -19.73 -4.37
CA LYS A 68 -17.99 -20.86 -4.79
C LYS A 68 -17.88 -20.87 -6.30
N ILE A 69 -16.69 -21.17 -6.79
CA ILE A 69 -16.41 -21.38 -8.20
C ILE A 69 -15.73 -22.73 -8.40
N THR A 70 -15.95 -23.31 -9.57
CA THR A 70 -15.22 -24.51 -10.00
C THR A 70 -13.95 -24.09 -10.71
N VAL A 71 -12.82 -24.59 -10.25
CA VAL A 71 -11.53 -24.37 -10.90
C VAL A 71 -11.53 -25.09 -12.25
N ASP A 72 -11.17 -24.38 -13.32
CA ASP A 72 -11.10 -24.92 -14.67
C ASP A 72 -9.70 -24.77 -15.30
N GLU A 73 -9.57 -25.10 -16.57
CA GLU A 73 -8.32 -25.11 -17.31
C GLU A 73 -7.65 -23.74 -17.47
N THR A 74 -8.30 -22.64 -17.07
CA THR A 74 -7.70 -21.30 -17.05
C THR A 74 -6.42 -21.27 -16.21
N ILE A 75 -6.32 -22.11 -15.17
CA ILE A 75 -5.13 -22.21 -14.33
C ILE A 75 -3.91 -22.80 -15.05
N ASN A 76 -4.09 -23.51 -16.16
CA ASN A 76 -2.98 -24.08 -16.95
C ASN A 76 -2.05 -22.98 -17.50
N LYS A 77 -2.54 -21.75 -17.62
CA LYS A 77 -1.75 -20.58 -18.01
C LYS A 77 -0.94 -19.99 -16.84
N ALA A 78 -1.17 -20.45 -15.59
CA ALA A 78 -0.45 -19.95 -14.42
C ALA A 78 0.96 -20.53 -14.36
N TYR A 79 1.94 -19.67 -14.15
CA TYR A 79 3.32 -20.06 -13.87
C TYR A 79 3.92 -19.19 -12.76
N GLY A 80 5.10 -19.53 -12.26
CA GLY A 80 5.77 -18.82 -11.17
C GLY A 80 5.13 -19.12 -9.80
N SER A 81 4.74 -18.11 -9.04
CA SER A 81 4.12 -18.30 -7.72
C SER A 81 2.68 -18.79 -7.83
N CYS A 82 2.43 -20.05 -7.49
CA CYS A 82 1.09 -20.64 -7.43
C CYS A 82 0.78 -21.18 -6.02
N VAL A 83 -0.48 -21.36 -5.70
CA VAL A 83 -0.95 -22.08 -4.50
C VAL A 83 -1.39 -23.50 -4.84
N TYR A 84 -1.30 -23.88 -6.11
CA TYR A 84 -1.57 -25.22 -6.63
C TYR A 84 -3.00 -25.70 -6.36
N ILE A 85 -4.00 -24.86 -6.73
CA ILE A 85 -5.37 -25.31 -6.85
C ILE A 85 -5.52 -26.25 -8.04
N HIS A 86 -6.45 -27.22 -7.98
CA HIS A 86 -6.61 -28.22 -9.01
C HIS A 86 -7.90 -28.04 -9.79
N ILE A 87 -7.90 -28.40 -11.07
CA ILE A 87 -9.10 -28.43 -11.91
C ILE A 87 -10.19 -29.27 -11.21
N LYS A 88 -11.44 -28.79 -11.23
CA LYS A 88 -12.62 -29.30 -10.52
C LYS A 88 -12.67 -29.03 -9.01
N ASP A 89 -11.65 -28.42 -8.39
CA ASP A 89 -11.77 -27.94 -7.01
C ASP A 89 -12.93 -26.94 -6.91
N GLN A 90 -13.73 -27.05 -5.84
CA GLN A 90 -14.73 -26.08 -5.45
C GLN A 90 -14.11 -25.13 -4.43
N ILE A 91 -13.89 -23.88 -4.78
CA ILE A 91 -13.17 -22.91 -3.95
C ILE A 91 -13.93 -21.60 -3.86
N THR A 92 -13.90 -20.94 -2.71
CA THR A 92 -14.57 -19.65 -2.51
C THR A 92 -13.74 -18.48 -3.07
N ILE A 93 -14.40 -17.39 -3.43
CA ILE A 93 -13.73 -16.13 -3.76
C ILE A 93 -12.85 -15.68 -2.59
N GLN A 94 -13.31 -15.90 -1.35
CA GLN A 94 -12.53 -15.60 -0.15
C GLN A 94 -11.21 -16.38 -0.11
N ASP A 95 -11.23 -17.70 -0.28
CA ASP A 95 -10.00 -18.49 -0.29
C ASP A 95 -9.05 -18.01 -1.39
N LEU A 96 -9.59 -17.76 -2.60
CA LEU A 96 -8.77 -17.27 -3.71
C LEU A 96 -8.13 -15.91 -3.42
N LEU A 97 -8.85 -14.97 -2.78
CA LEU A 97 -8.29 -13.67 -2.36
C LEU A 97 -7.15 -13.82 -1.33
N TYR A 98 -7.32 -14.72 -0.36
CA TYR A 98 -6.24 -15.01 0.58
C TYR A 98 -5.04 -15.67 -0.10
N GLY A 99 -5.26 -16.64 -0.99
CA GLY A 99 -4.20 -17.24 -1.80
C GLY A 99 -3.47 -16.21 -2.67
N LEU A 100 -4.21 -15.33 -3.32
CA LEU A 100 -3.70 -14.20 -4.10
C LEU A 100 -2.78 -13.29 -3.30
N MET A 101 -3.25 -12.83 -2.14
CA MET A 101 -2.55 -11.79 -1.38
C MET A 101 -1.44 -12.34 -0.49
N LEU A 102 -1.68 -13.44 0.25
CA LEU A 102 -0.71 -14.00 1.18
C LEU A 102 0.40 -14.77 0.47
N ARG A 103 0.03 -15.60 -0.53
CA ARG A 103 0.96 -16.49 -1.24
C ARG A 103 1.39 -15.96 -2.59
N SER A 104 0.71 -14.90 -3.08
CA SER A 104 0.94 -14.38 -4.43
C SER A 104 0.56 -15.36 -5.55
N GLY A 105 -0.53 -16.15 -5.34
CA GLY A 105 -0.97 -17.18 -6.27
C GLY A 105 -1.38 -16.62 -7.62
N ASN A 106 -0.69 -17.03 -8.69
CA ASN A 106 -1.02 -16.64 -10.07
C ASN A 106 -2.23 -17.42 -10.59
N ASP A 107 -2.36 -18.68 -10.17
CA ASP A 107 -3.55 -19.51 -10.36
C ASP A 107 -4.80 -18.87 -9.72
N CYS A 108 -4.69 -18.35 -8.51
CA CYS A 108 -5.77 -17.57 -7.89
C CYS A 108 -6.10 -16.32 -8.71
N ALA A 109 -5.10 -15.58 -9.20
CA ALA A 109 -5.31 -14.36 -9.97
C ALA A 109 -6.14 -14.63 -11.23
N LEU A 110 -5.81 -15.69 -11.99
CA LEU A 110 -6.52 -16.07 -13.21
C LEU A 110 -7.97 -16.50 -12.92
N MET A 111 -8.17 -17.32 -11.89
CA MET A 111 -9.54 -17.77 -11.52
C MET A 111 -10.41 -16.63 -11.03
N LEU A 112 -9.87 -15.72 -10.23
CA LEU A 112 -10.57 -14.51 -9.79
C LEU A 112 -10.93 -13.61 -10.97
N ALA A 113 -9.98 -13.38 -11.87
CA ALA A 113 -10.19 -12.57 -13.06
C ALA A 113 -11.32 -13.13 -13.93
N LYS A 114 -11.28 -14.43 -14.25
CA LYS A 114 -12.32 -15.09 -15.01
C LYS A 114 -13.68 -15.06 -14.31
N SER A 115 -13.70 -15.31 -13.01
CA SER A 115 -14.97 -15.38 -12.24
C SER A 115 -15.69 -14.03 -12.15
N VAL A 116 -14.93 -12.91 -12.14
CA VAL A 116 -15.47 -11.55 -12.00
C VAL A 116 -15.67 -10.88 -13.35
N GLY A 117 -14.69 -10.97 -14.26
CA GLY A 117 -14.75 -10.36 -15.58
C GLY A 117 -15.48 -11.17 -16.63
N GLY A 118 -15.75 -12.46 -16.36
CA GLY A 118 -16.21 -13.42 -17.38
C GLY A 118 -15.07 -13.94 -18.26
N SER A 119 -14.07 -13.12 -18.54
CA SER A 119 -12.79 -13.48 -19.14
C SER A 119 -11.64 -12.75 -18.45
N VAL A 120 -10.40 -13.21 -18.67
CA VAL A 120 -9.20 -12.55 -18.14
C VAL A 120 -9.01 -11.18 -18.79
N GLU A 121 -9.27 -11.10 -20.08
CA GLU A 121 -9.15 -9.88 -20.89
C GLU A 121 -10.09 -8.79 -20.38
N ARG A 122 -11.39 -9.11 -20.20
CA ARG A 122 -12.37 -8.18 -19.65
C ARG A 122 -12.00 -7.73 -18.24
N PHE A 123 -11.48 -8.62 -17.41
CA PHE A 123 -11.01 -8.27 -16.08
C PHE A 123 -9.83 -7.29 -16.11
N VAL A 124 -8.91 -7.45 -17.05
CA VAL A 124 -7.79 -6.50 -17.27
C VAL A 124 -8.31 -5.11 -17.67
N GLU A 125 -9.34 -5.06 -18.51
CA GLU A 125 -10.03 -3.79 -18.81
C GLU A 125 -10.59 -3.15 -17.53
N MET A 126 -11.26 -3.92 -16.66
CA MET A 126 -11.78 -3.45 -15.36
C MET A 126 -10.65 -2.93 -14.45
N MET A 127 -9.48 -3.58 -14.44
CA MET A 127 -8.29 -3.09 -13.70
C MET A 127 -7.85 -1.73 -14.22
N ASN A 128 -7.80 -1.53 -15.53
CA ASN A 128 -7.40 -0.27 -16.14
C ASN A 128 -8.48 0.82 -16.01
N GLU A 129 -9.77 0.46 -16.05
CA GLU A 129 -10.87 1.36 -15.72
C GLU A 129 -10.71 1.87 -14.28
N LYS A 130 -10.56 0.97 -13.31
CA LYS A 130 -10.33 1.32 -11.89
C LYS A 130 -9.08 2.19 -11.70
N ALA A 131 -8.00 1.91 -12.42
CA ALA A 131 -6.78 2.74 -12.36
C ALA A 131 -7.06 4.19 -12.77
N ARG A 132 -7.79 4.39 -13.85
CA ARG A 132 -8.20 5.74 -14.30
C ARG A 132 -9.10 6.42 -13.26
N ASP A 133 -10.10 5.71 -12.73
CA ASP A 133 -11.07 6.24 -11.75
C ASP A 133 -10.40 6.77 -10.48
N ILE A 134 -9.33 6.11 -10.03
CA ILE A 134 -8.58 6.53 -8.83
C ILE A 134 -7.37 7.43 -9.14
N GLY A 135 -7.22 7.87 -10.39
CA GLY A 135 -6.22 8.86 -10.80
C GLY A 135 -4.82 8.30 -11.11
N MET A 136 -4.67 7.00 -11.39
CA MET A 136 -3.42 6.37 -11.82
C MET A 136 -3.20 6.56 -13.33
N LYS A 137 -2.72 7.75 -13.72
CA LYS A 137 -2.68 8.20 -15.13
C LYS A 137 -1.60 7.54 -15.98
N GLN A 138 -0.53 7.04 -15.34
CA GLN A 138 0.61 6.41 -16.01
C GLN A 138 0.57 4.88 -15.92
N THR A 139 -0.31 4.34 -15.07
CA THR A 139 -0.39 2.89 -14.83
C THR A 139 -1.10 2.18 -15.97
N HIS A 140 -0.55 1.03 -16.36
CA HIS A 140 -1.16 0.10 -17.29
C HIS A 140 -1.04 -1.33 -16.76
N PHE A 141 -2.16 -2.04 -16.71
CA PHE A 141 -2.22 -3.46 -16.39
C PHE A 141 -2.48 -4.26 -17.67
N SER A 142 -1.66 -5.27 -17.91
CA SER A 142 -1.81 -6.23 -19.01
C SER A 142 -2.29 -7.61 -18.52
N ASN A 143 -2.14 -7.89 -17.22
CA ASN A 143 -2.60 -9.16 -16.63
C ASN A 143 -2.91 -9.02 -15.13
N PRO A 144 -3.71 -9.97 -14.54
CA PRO A 144 -4.11 -9.89 -13.14
C PRO A 144 -3.03 -10.34 -12.14
N SER A 145 -1.90 -10.88 -12.61
CA SER A 145 -0.88 -11.52 -11.77
C SER A 145 0.35 -10.67 -11.52
N GLY A 146 0.70 -9.77 -12.45
CA GLY A 146 1.93 -9.00 -12.46
C GLY A 146 3.13 -9.79 -12.95
N LEU A 147 2.90 -10.85 -13.74
CA LEU A 147 3.96 -11.50 -14.50
C LEU A 147 4.42 -10.59 -15.63
N ASP A 148 5.69 -10.63 -15.95
CA ASP A 148 6.22 -10.01 -17.16
C ASP A 148 5.80 -10.90 -18.33
N GLU A 149 4.97 -10.39 -19.22
CA GLU A 149 4.71 -10.99 -20.53
C GLU A 149 5.76 -10.50 -21.52
N GLU A 150 5.80 -11.09 -22.71
CA GLU A 150 6.97 -10.98 -23.61
C GLU A 150 7.44 -9.54 -23.85
N ASP A 151 6.55 -8.54 -23.80
CA ASP A 151 6.93 -7.17 -24.10
C ASP A 151 6.78 -6.16 -22.94
N GLU A 152 5.65 -6.07 -22.26
CA GLU A 152 5.40 -4.92 -21.37
C GLU A 152 5.12 -5.28 -19.91
N GLY A 153 4.31 -6.30 -19.63
CA GLY A 153 3.85 -6.60 -18.28
C GLY A 153 3.06 -5.42 -17.65
N ASN A 154 2.89 -5.47 -16.36
CA ASN A 154 2.19 -4.39 -15.64
C ASN A 154 3.16 -3.26 -15.28
N LEU A 155 2.85 -2.04 -15.71
CA LEU A 155 3.66 -0.85 -15.50
C LEU A 155 2.96 0.13 -14.55
N SER A 156 3.73 0.71 -13.63
CA SER A 156 3.25 1.77 -12.73
C SER A 156 4.42 2.56 -12.14
N THR A 157 4.11 3.57 -11.35
CA THR A 157 5.06 4.34 -10.54
C THR A 157 4.88 4.03 -9.06
N VAL A 158 5.90 4.27 -8.23
CA VAL A 158 5.76 4.11 -6.76
C VAL A 158 4.68 5.03 -6.20
N LYS A 159 4.49 6.21 -6.78
CA LYS A 159 3.46 7.18 -6.41
C LYS A 159 2.05 6.65 -6.68
N GLU A 160 1.80 6.14 -7.89
CA GLU A 160 0.49 5.61 -8.24
C GLU A 160 0.16 4.32 -7.49
N MET A 161 1.16 3.47 -7.21
CA MET A 161 0.95 2.31 -6.34
C MET A 161 0.65 2.69 -4.89
N ALA A 162 1.19 3.81 -4.38
CA ALA A 162 0.82 4.32 -3.07
C ALA A 162 -0.64 4.84 -3.05
N ILE A 163 -1.07 5.53 -4.12
CA ILE A 163 -2.46 5.98 -4.31
C ILE A 163 -3.41 4.76 -4.33
N LEU A 164 -3.09 3.73 -5.11
CA LEU A 164 -3.87 2.49 -5.16
C LEU A 164 -3.98 1.85 -3.77
N TYR A 165 -2.85 1.68 -3.08
CA TYR A 165 -2.86 1.03 -1.77
C TYR A 165 -3.68 1.80 -0.76
N ARG A 166 -3.55 3.14 -0.74
CA ARG A 166 -4.38 4.01 0.10
C ARG A 166 -5.87 3.85 -0.21
N TYR A 167 -6.25 3.84 -1.49
CA TYR A 167 -7.64 3.59 -1.90
C TYR A 167 -8.14 2.26 -1.34
N CYS A 168 -7.37 1.19 -1.52
CA CYS A 168 -7.71 -0.13 -1.00
C CYS A 168 -7.85 -0.14 0.53
N CYS A 169 -7.05 0.64 1.25
CA CYS A 169 -7.10 0.72 2.72
C CYS A 169 -8.39 1.35 3.26
N GLN A 170 -9.23 1.97 2.43
CA GLN A 170 -10.57 2.40 2.83
C GLN A 170 -11.55 1.22 2.94
N ASN A 171 -11.22 0.08 2.36
CA ASN A 171 -12.03 -1.13 2.42
C ASN A 171 -11.63 -2.01 3.63
N PRO A 172 -12.54 -2.28 4.60
CA PRO A 172 -12.22 -3.07 5.79
C PRO A 172 -11.76 -4.49 5.48
N LEU A 173 -12.36 -5.12 4.46
CA LEU A 173 -12.02 -6.47 4.05
C LEU A 173 -10.61 -6.54 3.46
N PHE A 174 -10.24 -5.59 2.61
CA PHE A 174 -8.87 -5.50 2.11
C PHE A 174 -7.87 -5.40 3.26
N ASN A 175 -8.13 -4.51 4.23
CA ASN A 175 -7.28 -4.37 5.42
C ASN A 175 -7.18 -5.68 6.21
N GLN A 176 -8.28 -6.41 6.38
CA GLN A 176 -8.28 -7.72 7.04
C GLN A 176 -7.37 -8.71 6.30
N ILE A 177 -7.51 -8.83 4.98
CA ILE A 177 -6.71 -9.77 4.17
C ILE A 177 -5.22 -9.45 4.25
N VAL A 178 -4.82 -8.20 4.01
CA VAL A 178 -3.38 -7.84 3.95
C VAL A 178 -2.69 -7.88 5.31
N LYS A 179 -3.43 -7.74 6.42
CA LYS A 179 -2.96 -7.84 7.80
C LYS A 179 -2.81 -9.29 8.26
N THR A 180 -3.49 -10.23 7.61
CA THR A 180 -3.52 -11.64 8.03
C THR A 180 -2.15 -12.27 7.88
N LYS A 181 -1.61 -12.81 8.96
CA LYS A 181 -0.31 -13.51 9.02
C LYS A 181 -0.42 -14.94 8.49
N GLU A 182 -1.52 -15.59 8.84
CA GLU A 182 -1.83 -16.96 8.48
C GLU A 182 -3.33 -17.11 8.26
N TYR A 183 -3.73 -17.82 7.23
CA TYR A 183 -5.11 -18.07 6.86
C TYR A 183 -5.36 -19.57 6.72
N LYS A 184 -6.34 -20.10 7.48
CA LYS A 184 -6.83 -21.47 7.34
C LYS A 184 -7.83 -21.51 6.19
N ARG A 185 -7.55 -22.36 5.20
CA ARG A 185 -8.44 -22.53 4.05
C ARG A 185 -9.81 -23.09 4.46
N LEU A 186 -10.88 -22.58 3.87
CA LEU A 186 -12.26 -23.02 4.15
C LEU A 186 -12.52 -24.45 3.69
N ASP A 187 -11.76 -24.94 2.69
CA ASP A 187 -11.84 -26.31 2.20
C ASP A 187 -11.10 -27.32 3.10
N GLY A 188 -10.47 -26.86 4.17
CA GLY A 188 -9.74 -27.71 5.11
C GLY A 188 -8.35 -28.17 4.63
N LYS A 189 -7.92 -27.81 3.41
CA LYS A 189 -6.65 -28.27 2.79
C LYS A 189 -5.40 -27.56 3.30
N GLY A 190 -5.42 -27.01 4.53
CA GLY A 190 -4.23 -26.47 5.18
C GLY A 190 -4.24 -24.94 5.36
N TYR A 191 -3.04 -24.38 5.50
CA TYR A 191 -2.83 -22.98 5.86
C TYR A 191 -1.97 -22.24 4.83
N TRP A 192 -2.24 -20.95 4.66
CA TRP A 192 -1.42 -20.04 3.88
C TRP A 192 -0.78 -18.98 4.76
N HIS A 193 0.54 -18.92 4.76
CA HIS A 193 1.31 -17.90 5.50
C HIS A 193 1.62 -16.71 4.61
N ASN A 194 1.51 -15.51 5.15
CA ASN A 194 1.82 -14.29 4.43
C ASN A 194 3.32 -14.16 4.16
N LYS A 195 3.69 -13.84 2.92
CA LYS A 195 5.07 -13.60 2.50
C LYS A 195 5.64 -12.27 3.01
N ASN A 196 4.79 -11.33 3.44
CA ASN A 196 5.23 -10.07 4.05
C ASN A 196 5.74 -10.32 5.46
N ARG A 197 7.05 -10.50 5.61
CA ARG A 197 7.66 -10.81 6.91
C ARG A 197 7.56 -9.66 7.92
N LEU A 198 7.41 -8.39 7.49
CA LEU A 198 7.23 -7.25 8.40
C LEU A 198 5.99 -7.37 9.28
N LEU A 199 4.98 -8.13 8.88
CA LEU A 199 3.84 -8.45 9.76
C LEU A 199 4.24 -9.18 11.04
N LYS A 200 5.38 -9.88 11.02
CA LYS A 200 5.93 -10.60 12.19
C LYS A 200 7.08 -9.83 12.85
N GLU A 201 7.93 -9.21 12.04
CA GLU A 201 9.19 -8.59 12.46
C GLU A 201 9.01 -7.13 12.94
N TYR A 202 7.94 -6.45 12.51
CA TYR A 202 7.70 -5.04 12.82
C TYR A 202 6.29 -4.81 13.38
N PRO A 203 6.16 -4.46 14.68
CA PRO A 203 4.87 -4.46 15.38
C PRO A 203 3.87 -3.42 14.85
N TYR A 204 4.35 -2.38 14.18
CA TYR A 204 3.50 -1.34 13.60
C TYR A 204 3.04 -1.63 12.17
N CYS A 205 3.59 -2.67 11.52
CA CYS A 205 3.17 -3.06 10.17
C CYS A 205 1.76 -3.64 10.19
N VAL A 206 0.85 -3.06 9.41
CA VAL A 206 -0.56 -3.46 9.35
C VAL A 206 -0.96 -4.07 8.01
N GLY A 207 -0.03 -4.26 7.08
CA GLY A 207 -0.31 -4.90 5.80
C GLY A 207 0.76 -4.64 4.75
N GLY A 208 0.58 -5.24 3.58
CA GLY A 208 1.46 -5.05 2.45
C GLY A 208 1.41 -6.17 1.42
N LYS A 209 2.22 -6.01 0.36
CA LYS A 209 2.37 -7.01 -0.70
C LYS A 209 3.78 -7.01 -1.25
N THR A 210 4.34 -8.20 -1.44
CA THR A 210 5.65 -8.44 -2.06
C THR A 210 5.50 -8.73 -3.54
N GLY A 211 6.50 -8.38 -4.33
CA GLY A 211 6.60 -8.77 -5.73
C GLY A 211 8.05 -9.06 -6.14
N TYR A 212 8.20 -9.91 -7.15
CA TYR A 212 9.46 -10.19 -7.79
C TYR A 212 9.23 -10.75 -9.19
N THR A 213 9.91 -10.19 -10.17
CA THR A 213 10.17 -10.80 -11.47
C THR A 213 11.61 -10.51 -11.88
N LYS A 214 12.08 -11.14 -12.95
CA LYS A 214 13.44 -10.87 -13.48
C LYS A 214 13.58 -9.41 -13.94
N LYS A 215 12.52 -8.81 -14.52
CA LYS A 215 12.47 -7.43 -15.02
C LYS A 215 12.31 -6.42 -13.89
N ALA A 216 11.28 -6.58 -13.05
CA ALA A 216 10.97 -5.67 -11.96
C ALA A 216 11.98 -5.74 -10.81
N LYS A 217 12.70 -6.87 -10.63
CA LYS A 217 13.42 -7.20 -9.40
C LYS A 217 12.47 -7.20 -8.20
N ARG A 218 12.98 -6.98 -6.99
CA ARG A 218 12.14 -6.94 -5.78
C ARG A 218 11.32 -5.65 -5.75
N THR A 219 10.02 -5.81 -5.55
CA THR A 219 9.07 -4.73 -5.29
C THR A 219 8.34 -5.00 -3.98
N LEU A 220 8.10 -3.97 -3.22
CA LEU A 220 7.41 -4.09 -1.94
C LEU A 220 6.52 -2.87 -1.72
N ILE A 221 5.33 -3.11 -1.22
CA ILE A 221 4.46 -2.09 -0.64
C ILE A 221 4.07 -2.53 0.75
N THR A 222 4.18 -1.64 1.74
CA THR A 222 3.72 -1.89 3.11
C THR A 222 3.06 -0.66 3.69
N ARG A 223 2.25 -0.86 4.73
CA ARG A 223 1.65 0.19 5.54
C ARG A 223 1.98 -0.06 6.99
N ALA A 224 2.32 1.00 7.70
CA ALA A 224 2.55 0.96 9.14
C ALA A 224 1.84 2.13 9.83
N ILE A 225 1.34 1.86 11.04
CA ILE A 225 0.62 2.85 11.85
C ILE A 225 1.24 2.88 13.25
N LYS A 226 1.68 4.06 13.69
CA LYS A 226 2.20 4.29 15.05
C LYS A 226 1.70 5.64 15.56
N LYS A 227 1.09 5.66 16.74
CA LYS A 227 0.52 6.89 17.33
C LYS A 227 -0.38 7.67 16.36
N GLN A 228 -1.15 6.93 15.57
CA GLN A 228 -2.07 7.44 14.53
C GLN A 228 -1.41 8.14 13.33
N VAL A 229 -0.09 8.19 13.24
CA VAL A 229 0.62 8.49 12.00
C VAL A 229 0.54 7.25 11.11
N ASP A 230 0.04 7.42 9.89
CA ASP A 230 -0.30 6.33 8.96
C ASP A 230 0.49 6.50 7.66
N LEU A 231 1.48 5.66 7.48
CA LEU A 231 2.41 5.75 6.37
C LEU A 231 2.35 4.51 5.47
N ILE A 232 2.44 4.76 4.17
CA ILE A 232 2.62 3.74 3.14
C ILE A 232 4.00 3.94 2.53
N ILE A 233 4.79 2.86 2.45
CA ILE A 233 6.07 2.86 1.73
C ILE A 233 5.97 1.91 0.55
N VAL A 234 6.43 2.38 -0.62
CA VAL A 234 6.57 1.58 -1.83
C VAL A 234 8.01 1.64 -2.29
N THR A 235 8.59 0.49 -2.60
CA THR A 235 9.91 0.38 -3.21
C THR A 235 9.89 -0.48 -4.46
N PHE A 236 10.61 -0.04 -5.50
CA PHE A 236 10.82 -0.80 -6.73
C PHE A 236 12.30 -1.04 -6.95
N ASN A 237 12.63 -2.27 -7.41
CA ASN A 237 13.98 -2.71 -7.67
C ASN A 237 14.91 -2.43 -6.47
N CYS A 238 14.50 -2.91 -5.27
CA CYS A 238 15.19 -2.66 -4.02
C CYS A 238 15.59 -3.99 -3.35
N GLY A 239 16.88 -4.28 -3.30
CA GLY A 239 17.40 -5.55 -2.75
C GLY A 239 17.17 -5.71 -1.26
N ASN A 240 17.26 -4.63 -0.50
CA ASN A 240 17.10 -4.57 0.96
C ASN A 240 15.72 -4.01 1.37
N ASP A 241 14.67 -4.24 0.59
CA ASP A 241 13.36 -3.63 0.71
C ASP A 241 12.75 -3.70 2.12
N PHE A 242 12.75 -4.85 2.76
CA PHE A 242 12.18 -5.01 4.11
C PHE A 242 12.94 -4.20 5.17
N GLU A 243 14.26 -4.26 5.13
CA GLU A 243 15.11 -3.49 6.04
C GLU A 243 14.94 -1.99 5.82
N PHE A 244 14.92 -1.57 4.55
CA PHE A 244 14.68 -0.17 4.19
C PHE A 244 13.32 0.31 4.71
N HIS A 245 12.23 -0.45 4.48
CA HIS A 245 10.90 -0.08 4.96
C HIS A 245 10.87 0.06 6.48
N GLN A 246 11.43 -0.90 7.23
CA GLN A 246 11.44 -0.86 8.68
C GLN A 246 12.19 0.36 9.23
N LYS A 247 13.43 0.57 8.77
CA LYS A 247 14.25 1.71 9.21
C LYS A 247 13.62 3.05 8.83
N LYS A 248 13.05 3.15 7.62
CA LYS A 248 12.39 4.37 7.15
C LYS A 248 11.11 4.67 7.96
N TYR A 249 10.33 3.65 8.35
CA TYR A 249 9.23 3.85 9.30
C TYR A 249 9.70 4.37 10.65
N GLU A 250 10.76 3.80 11.22
CA GLU A 250 11.30 4.26 12.51
C GLU A 250 11.78 5.72 12.45
N GLU A 251 12.45 6.09 11.36
CA GLU A 251 12.88 7.47 11.11
C GLU A 251 11.66 8.41 11.05
N CYS A 252 10.67 8.10 10.22
CA CYS A 252 9.48 8.92 10.07
C CYS A 252 8.68 9.02 11.37
N PHE A 253 8.42 7.91 12.06
CA PHE A 253 7.67 7.90 13.32
C PHE A 253 8.40 8.62 14.48
N LYS A 254 9.72 8.77 14.41
CA LYS A 254 10.48 9.59 15.33
C LYS A 254 10.23 11.08 15.09
N ASN A 255 10.10 11.48 13.82
CA ASN A 255 10.06 12.87 13.40
C ASN A 255 8.64 13.40 13.22
N TYR A 256 7.66 12.53 12.96
CA TYR A 256 6.27 12.90 12.71
C TYR A 256 5.38 12.68 13.93
N GLU A 257 4.35 13.52 14.03
CA GLU A 257 3.26 13.39 15.01
C GLU A 257 1.91 13.66 14.37
N LYS A 258 0.84 13.18 15.03
CA LYS A 258 -0.53 13.53 14.66
C LYS A 258 -0.90 14.90 15.25
N LEU A 259 -1.51 15.73 14.44
CA LEU A 259 -2.14 16.97 14.86
C LEU A 259 -3.65 16.87 14.64
N VAL A 260 -4.44 17.28 15.63
CA VAL A 260 -5.87 17.56 15.48
C VAL A 260 -6.00 19.03 15.09
N LEU A 261 -6.37 19.29 13.83
CA LEU A 261 -6.55 20.67 13.36
C LEU A 261 -7.85 21.26 13.88
N PHE A 262 -8.93 20.49 13.77
CA PHE A 262 -10.24 20.86 14.29
C PHE A 262 -10.92 19.59 14.84
N ASP A 263 -11.42 19.70 16.08
CA ASP A 263 -12.22 18.65 16.67
C ASP A 263 -13.61 18.61 15.99
N LYS A 264 -14.22 17.43 16.01
CA LYS A 264 -15.63 17.23 15.62
C LYS A 264 -16.54 18.29 16.24
N GLY A 265 -17.48 18.78 15.45
CA GLY A 265 -18.49 19.77 15.89
C GLY A 265 -18.50 21.04 15.04
N VAL A 266 -19.25 22.03 15.51
CA VAL A 266 -19.35 23.31 14.82
C VAL A 266 -18.24 24.24 15.31
N ARG A 267 -17.52 24.87 14.36
CA ARG A 267 -16.42 25.80 14.65
C ARG A 267 -16.61 27.10 13.87
N ASN A 268 -16.41 28.22 14.55
CA ASN A 268 -16.28 29.52 13.88
C ASN A 268 -14.81 29.75 13.53
N ILE A 269 -14.53 29.89 12.24
CA ILE A 269 -13.17 30.11 11.73
C ILE A 269 -13.18 31.37 10.88
N LYS A 270 -12.54 32.42 11.37
CA LYS A 270 -12.48 33.74 10.70
C LYS A 270 -13.85 34.28 10.30
N GLY A 271 -14.87 34.10 11.16
CA GLY A 271 -16.21 34.59 10.93
C GLY A 271 -17.18 33.63 10.23
N ASN A 272 -16.66 32.56 9.61
CA ASN A 272 -17.47 31.54 8.96
C ASN A 272 -17.69 30.33 9.87
N TRP A 273 -18.88 29.72 9.80
CA TRP A 273 -19.23 28.53 10.57
C TRP A 273 -19.05 27.27 9.73
N TYR A 274 -18.29 26.30 10.26
CA TYR A 274 -18.01 25.01 9.65
C TYR A 274 -18.48 23.88 10.56
N LEU A 275 -19.12 22.87 9.98
CA LEU A 275 -19.48 21.62 10.66
C LEU A 275 -18.45 20.55 10.30
N PHE A 276 -17.71 20.07 11.30
CA PHE A 276 -16.82 18.91 11.17
C PHE A 276 -17.56 17.68 11.71
N GLU A 277 -17.93 16.76 10.83
CA GLU A 277 -18.59 15.50 11.21
C GLU A 277 -17.66 14.57 11.97
N ASN A 278 -16.37 14.71 11.77
CA ASN A 278 -15.30 13.98 12.46
C ASN A 278 -14.15 14.94 12.76
N ASP A 279 -13.23 14.53 13.65
CA ASP A 279 -11.99 15.27 13.87
C ASP A 279 -11.23 15.41 12.55
N LEU A 280 -10.81 16.61 12.22
CA LEU A 280 -9.92 16.85 11.09
C LEU A 280 -8.47 16.64 11.54
N LEU A 281 -7.92 15.55 11.10
CA LEU A 281 -6.62 15.05 11.53
C LEU A 281 -5.57 15.24 10.43
N MET A 282 -4.33 15.54 10.83
CA MET A 282 -3.20 15.49 9.91
C MET A 282 -1.93 15.00 10.64
N SER A 283 -0.97 14.50 9.84
CA SER A 283 0.39 14.27 10.32
C SER A 283 1.28 15.43 9.93
N LYS A 284 2.17 15.85 10.82
CA LYS A 284 3.17 16.88 10.56
C LYS A 284 4.52 16.48 11.14
N GLU A 285 5.59 17.08 10.67
CA GLU A 285 6.86 17.03 11.40
C GLU A 285 6.71 17.78 12.72
N LYS A 286 7.39 17.30 13.77
CA LYS A 286 7.23 17.84 15.13
C LYS A 286 7.51 19.34 15.23
N ASP A 287 8.54 19.78 14.52
CA ASP A 287 8.98 21.18 14.55
C ASP A 287 8.34 22.03 13.44
N GLU A 288 7.39 21.49 12.69
CA GLU A 288 6.74 22.17 11.58
C GLU A 288 5.56 23.00 12.06
N SER A 289 5.48 24.24 11.60
CA SER A 289 4.31 25.08 11.76
C SER A 289 3.24 24.73 10.73
N VAL A 290 1.98 24.73 11.18
CA VAL A 290 0.82 24.53 10.31
C VAL A 290 0.01 25.80 10.34
N SER A 291 -0.27 26.36 9.17
CA SER A 291 -1.19 27.47 9.00
C SER A 291 -2.40 27.06 8.17
N TYR A 292 -3.48 27.81 8.28
CA TYR A 292 -4.65 27.64 7.43
C TYR A 292 -5.10 28.97 6.86
N LEU A 293 -5.59 28.96 5.63
CA LEU A 293 -6.23 30.11 5.02
C LEU A 293 -7.57 29.73 4.40
N ILE A 294 -8.46 30.72 4.36
CA ILE A 294 -9.77 30.61 3.75
C ILE A 294 -9.77 31.51 2.51
N HIS A 295 -10.09 30.93 1.37
CA HIS A 295 -10.20 31.65 0.11
C HIS A 295 -11.47 31.18 -0.61
N ASN A 296 -12.34 32.12 -0.98
CA ASN A 296 -13.65 31.82 -1.62
C ASN A 296 -14.47 30.75 -0.90
N GLU A 297 -14.60 30.88 0.43
CA GLU A 297 -15.29 29.93 1.33
C GLU A 297 -14.62 28.53 1.43
N GLU A 298 -13.53 28.30 0.72
CA GLU A 298 -12.76 27.07 0.79
C GLU A 298 -11.62 27.20 1.78
N MET A 299 -11.41 26.14 2.56
CA MET A 299 -10.33 26.07 3.52
C MET A 299 -9.11 25.36 2.95
N PHE A 300 -7.95 25.96 3.14
CA PHE A 300 -6.66 25.40 2.73
C PHE A 300 -5.75 25.29 3.94
N ILE A 301 -4.99 24.19 3.99
CA ILE A 301 -3.90 24.00 4.96
C ILE A 301 -2.58 24.20 4.23
N GLU A 302 -1.69 24.96 4.85
CA GLU A 302 -0.31 25.14 4.42
C GLU A 302 0.63 24.38 5.36
N ILE A 303 1.39 23.44 4.79
CA ILE A 303 2.43 22.66 5.45
C ILE A 303 3.64 22.65 4.52
N LYS A 304 4.82 22.97 5.02
CA LYS A 304 6.07 22.97 4.22
C LYS A 304 5.91 23.69 2.88
N HIS A 305 5.18 24.81 2.87
CA HIS A 305 4.83 25.55 1.65
C HIS A 305 3.95 24.77 0.65
N ILE A 306 3.34 23.67 1.06
CA ILE A 306 2.34 22.94 0.29
C ILE A 306 0.97 23.40 0.71
N LEU A 307 0.26 24.02 -0.22
CA LEU A 307 -1.13 24.44 -0.02
C LEU A 307 -2.05 23.27 -0.36
N LYS A 308 -2.86 22.80 0.59
CA LYS A 308 -3.83 21.74 0.41
C LYS A 308 -5.22 22.23 0.71
N LYS A 309 -6.13 22.11 -0.27
CA LYS A 309 -7.56 22.34 -0.06
C LYS A 309 -8.13 21.25 0.87
N LEU A 310 -8.93 21.66 1.85
CA LEU A 310 -9.73 20.78 2.66
C LEU A 310 -11.11 20.62 2.00
N ASN A 311 -11.49 19.38 1.76
CA ASN A 311 -12.82 19.05 1.25
C ASN A 311 -13.79 18.79 2.39
#